data_ebc72b836cfd41dfdd677c6f6dc2709c
#
_entry.id   ebc72b836cfd41dfdd677c6f6dc2709c
#
_cell.length_a   1.000
_cell.length_b   1.000
_cell.length_c   1.000
_cell.angle_alpha   90.00
_cell.angle_beta   90.00
_cell.angle_gamma   90.00
#
_symmetry.space_group_name_H-M   'P 1'
#
loop_
_entity.id
_entity.type
_entity.pdbx_description
1 polymer ?
#
loop_
_entity_poly.entity_id
_entity_poly.type
_entity_poly.pdbx_seq_one_letter_code
_entity_poly.pdbx_strand_id
1 'polypeptide(L)'
;VSDTKKASDVFIECLEAEGCEYIFGVPGEENLDFLDSLGKSDKIKLILTRHEQGAGFMAATYGRHTGKTGVCVATLGPGATNFVTSAAYAQLGGMPMLMITGQKPIKKSKQGRFQIVDIVSLMEPVTKYSIQIAAGDNIPSRVREAYRLAEEEKPGATLIELPEDIAEEPTTDWKPLPKSVARRPSAEPKAVRAAVEAIEKAKSPIIVIGAGANRKMAGRMLEQLVEKTGIPFLTTQMGKGVIDERHPKFVGCAALSAGDFVHRAVEASDCIINVGHDVIEKPPFFMQDNGVTVIHVSTKTAEVDPVYFPQIEVIGDIGNAIWQIKEDVSPNRDWNFDHILAYHQAELEHTGKLADDARFPIFPPHLVKQVRECMPRDGIICLDNGVYKIWFARGYTAYLPNTVLLDNALATMGAGLPSAMMSAMLYPDRKVMAICGDGGFMMNSQEMETAGRLGLNLTVLILRDDAYGMIRWKQANMGFADFGLTYGNPDYVKYAESYGAHGHRVESS
;
A
#
# COMPACT_ATOMS: atom_id res chain seq x y z
N VAL A 1 34.68 -2.57 35.29
CA VAL A 1 33.39 -1.86 35.22
C VAL A 1 32.78 -2.38 33.94
N SER A 2 31.69 -3.18 34.01
CA SER A 2 30.94 -3.56 32.83
C SER A 2 30.40 -2.29 32.18
N ASP A 3 30.71 -2.09 30.91
CA ASP A 3 30.22 -0.94 30.13
C ASP A 3 28.72 -1.13 29.94
N THR A 4 27.89 -0.38 30.66
CA THR A 4 26.43 -0.45 30.59
C THR A 4 25.90 0.78 29.86
N LYS A 5 24.88 0.58 29.03
CA LYS A 5 24.15 1.65 28.37
C LYS A 5 22.70 1.66 28.82
N LYS A 6 22.04 2.79 28.74
CA LYS A 6 20.61 2.90 28.94
C LYS A 6 19.87 2.14 27.80
N ALA A 7 18.89 1.34 28.14
CA ALA A 7 18.18 0.48 27.19
C ALA A 7 17.55 1.26 26.03
N SER A 8 16.99 2.45 26.29
CA SER A 8 16.46 3.31 25.23
C SER A 8 17.55 3.86 24.28
N ASP A 9 18.78 4.13 24.79
CA ASP A 9 19.90 4.50 23.90
C ASP A 9 20.26 3.33 22.97
N VAL A 10 20.29 2.10 23.49
CA VAL A 10 20.51 0.89 22.70
C VAL A 10 19.39 0.69 21.64
N PHE A 11 18.15 0.99 22.01
CA PHE A 11 17.03 0.89 21.07
C PHE A 11 17.24 1.82 19.86
N ILE A 12 17.62 3.07 20.11
CA ILE A 12 17.90 4.05 19.05
C ILE A 12 19.09 3.60 18.18
N GLU A 13 20.18 3.12 18.80
CA GLU A 13 21.33 2.59 18.05
C GLU A 13 20.93 1.39 17.15
N CYS A 14 20.03 0.54 17.62
CA CYS A 14 19.49 -0.56 16.81
C CYS A 14 18.66 -0.04 15.63
N LEU A 15 17.81 0.97 15.82
CA LEU A 15 17.06 1.60 14.73
C LEU A 15 17.98 2.26 13.70
N GLU A 16 19.05 2.93 14.16
CA GLU A 16 20.07 3.49 13.28
C GLU A 16 20.80 2.42 12.46
N ALA A 17 21.14 1.29 13.08
CA ALA A 17 21.78 0.16 12.41
C ALA A 17 20.88 -0.48 11.35
N GLU A 18 19.56 -0.44 11.55
CA GLU A 18 18.55 -0.85 10.55
C GLU A 18 18.38 0.17 9.42
N GLY A 19 18.92 1.38 9.57
CA GLY A 19 18.82 2.44 8.58
C GLY A 19 17.49 3.22 8.67
N CYS A 20 16.92 3.34 9.86
CA CYS A 20 15.80 4.22 10.13
C CYS A 20 16.19 5.68 9.90
N GLU A 21 15.42 6.39 9.10
CA GLU A 21 15.65 7.81 8.78
C GLU A 21 14.59 8.72 9.44
N TYR A 22 13.37 8.20 9.60
CA TYR A 22 12.23 8.94 10.14
C TYR A 22 11.46 8.09 11.14
N ILE A 23 10.99 8.72 12.21
CA ILE A 23 9.97 8.19 13.11
C ILE A 23 8.80 9.17 13.11
N PHE A 24 7.60 8.67 12.77
CA PHE A 24 6.37 9.48 12.73
C PHE A 24 5.58 9.25 14.01
N GLY A 25 5.00 10.26 14.63
CA GLY A 25 4.17 9.99 15.78
C GLY A 25 3.78 11.17 16.65
N VAL A 26 3.10 10.81 17.72
CA VAL A 26 2.70 11.71 18.79
C VAL A 26 3.39 11.23 20.08
N PRO A 27 4.19 12.08 20.76
CA PRO A 27 4.86 11.71 21.98
C PRO A 27 3.87 11.55 23.15
N GLY A 28 4.26 10.74 24.14
CA GLY A 28 3.53 10.55 25.36
C GLY A 28 4.46 10.38 26.57
N GLU A 29 3.89 10.43 27.78
CA GLU A 29 4.66 10.35 29.04
C GLU A 29 5.46 9.06 29.15
N GLU A 30 4.92 7.95 28.66
CA GLU A 30 5.57 6.63 28.71
C GLU A 30 6.65 6.43 27.63
N ASN A 31 6.88 7.44 26.79
CA ASN A 31 7.95 7.42 25.78
C ASN A 31 9.12 8.34 26.15
N LEU A 32 9.15 8.99 27.34
CA LEU A 32 10.13 10.03 27.65
C LEU A 32 11.57 9.56 27.54
N ASP A 33 11.89 8.38 28.05
CA ASP A 33 13.23 7.80 27.93
C ASP A 33 13.62 7.51 26.48
N PHE A 34 12.67 7.00 25.69
CA PHE A 34 12.87 6.78 24.26
C PHE A 34 13.08 8.10 23.51
N LEU A 35 12.30 9.13 23.80
CA LEU A 35 12.39 10.44 23.18
C LEU A 35 13.68 11.18 23.55
N ASP A 36 14.13 11.07 24.82
CA ASP A 36 15.41 11.62 25.27
C ASP A 36 16.58 10.98 24.50
N SER A 37 16.53 9.66 24.32
CA SER A 37 17.53 8.93 23.53
C SER A 37 17.44 9.30 22.03
N LEU A 38 16.24 9.41 21.48
CA LEU A 38 16.02 9.82 20.09
C LEU A 38 16.54 11.24 19.82
N GLY A 39 16.36 12.15 20.78
CA GLY A 39 16.85 13.53 20.68
C GLY A 39 18.38 13.66 20.58
N LYS A 40 19.13 12.60 20.89
CA LYS A 40 20.60 12.53 20.77
C LYS A 40 21.06 11.99 19.41
N SER A 41 20.15 11.44 18.59
CA SER A 41 20.47 10.89 17.29
C SER A 41 20.55 11.97 16.23
N ASP A 42 21.65 11.98 15.48
CA ASP A 42 21.82 12.83 14.29
C ASP A 42 21.31 12.18 12.99
N LYS A 43 20.90 10.90 13.06
CA LYS A 43 20.50 10.11 11.89
C LYS A 43 18.99 9.98 11.74
N ILE A 44 18.25 9.99 12.86
CA ILE A 44 16.81 9.76 12.87
C ILE A 44 16.07 11.05 13.17
N LYS A 45 15.13 11.41 12.33
CA LYS A 45 14.28 12.61 12.52
C LYS A 45 12.91 12.21 13.04
N LEU A 46 12.49 12.80 14.15
CA LEU A 46 11.12 12.71 14.63
C LEU A 46 10.23 13.66 13.84
N ILE A 47 9.19 13.12 13.22
CA ILE A 47 8.16 13.85 12.49
C ILE A 47 6.89 13.82 13.35
N LEU A 48 6.62 14.93 14.02
CA LEU A 48 5.39 15.07 14.81
C LEU A 48 4.19 15.15 13.86
N THR A 49 3.19 14.32 14.13
CA THR A 49 1.89 14.35 13.48
C THR A 49 0.83 14.87 14.44
N ARG A 50 -0.37 15.12 13.96
CA ARG A 50 -1.49 15.58 14.81
C ARG A 50 -2.34 14.41 15.32
N HIS A 51 -2.17 13.23 14.71
CA HIS A 51 -2.86 12.00 15.10
C HIS A 51 -2.00 10.78 14.75
N GLU A 52 -2.01 9.75 15.58
CA GLU A 52 -1.21 8.53 15.39
C GLU A 52 -1.61 7.76 14.13
N GLN A 53 -2.89 7.79 13.76
CA GLN A 53 -3.33 7.16 12.50
C GLN A 53 -2.64 7.80 11.29
N GLY A 54 -2.49 9.13 11.26
CA GLY A 54 -1.71 9.84 10.23
C GLY A 54 -0.25 9.39 10.21
N ALA A 55 0.37 9.27 11.39
CA ALA A 55 1.73 8.75 11.54
C ALA A 55 1.89 7.34 10.96
N GLY A 56 0.96 6.45 11.29
CA GLY A 56 0.97 5.08 10.78
C GLY A 56 0.80 5.01 9.27
N PHE A 57 -0.09 5.82 8.67
CA PHE A 57 -0.23 5.90 7.21
C PHE A 57 1.03 6.44 6.53
N MET A 58 1.72 7.43 7.12
CA MET A 58 3.00 7.92 6.61
C MET A 58 4.06 6.83 6.67
N ALA A 59 4.19 6.11 7.80
CA ALA A 59 5.12 5.01 7.96
C ALA A 59 4.86 3.87 6.94
N ALA A 60 3.61 3.45 6.78
CA ALA A 60 3.23 2.45 5.80
C ALA A 60 3.55 2.88 4.36
N THR A 61 3.31 4.16 4.03
CA THR A 61 3.61 4.71 2.70
C THR A 61 5.12 4.82 2.46
N TYR A 62 5.93 5.15 3.48
CA TYR A 62 7.39 5.04 3.41
C TYR A 62 7.80 3.61 3.03
N GLY A 63 7.24 2.63 3.70
CA GLY A 63 7.49 1.22 3.42
C GLY A 63 7.11 0.83 1.98
N ARG A 64 5.96 1.28 1.49
CA ARG A 64 5.51 1.04 0.13
C ARG A 64 6.47 1.61 -0.92
N HIS A 65 6.94 2.83 -0.74
CA HIS A 65 7.83 3.48 -1.70
C HIS A 65 9.24 2.92 -1.69
N THR A 66 9.77 2.62 -0.51
CA THR A 66 11.19 2.29 -0.33
C THR A 66 11.47 0.80 -0.22
N GLY A 67 10.48 0.00 0.14
CA GLY A 67 10.65 -1.40 0.53
C GLY A 67 11.39 -1.59 1.86
N LYS A 68 11.67 -0.49 2.58
CA LYS A 68 12.27 -0.49 3.92
C LYS A 68 11.20 -0.26 4.97
N THR A 69 11.43 -0.73 6.18
CA THR A 69 10.49 -0.56 7.29
C THR A 69 10.31 0.92 7.67
N GLY A 70 9.08 1.44 7.51
CA GLY A 70 8.70 2.75 8.05
C GLY A 70 8.38 2.63 9.53
N VAL A 71 8.78 3.62 10.33
CA VAL A 71 8.66 3.56 11.80
C VAL A 71 7.71 4.61 12.32
N CYS A 72 6.79 4.23 13.21
CA CYS A 72 5.95 5.17 13.93
C CYS A 72 5.94 4.90 15.44
N VAL A 73 5.66 5.93 16.22
CA VAL A 73 5.68 5.89 17.69
C VAL A 73 4.41 6.49 18.28
N ALA A 74 3.89 5.87 19.31
CA ALA A 74 2.79 6.36 20.13
C ALA A 74 3.00 6.00 21.61
N THR A 75 2.27 6.68 22.48
CA THR A 75 2.14 6.26 23.88
C THR A 75 1.32 4.97 24.02
N LEU A 76 1.08 4.51 25.24
CA LEU A 76 0.18 3.40 25.54
C LEU A 76 -1.29 3.77 25.24
N GLY A 77 -2.19 2.86 25.58
CA GLY A 77 -3.66 3.10 25.61
C GLY A 77 -4.19 3.83 24.38
N PRO A 78 -4.62 5.09 24.53
CA PRO A 78 -5.27 5.83 23.47
C PRO A 78 -4.37 6.01 22.23
N GLY A 79 -3.08 6.27 22.42
CA GLY A 79 -2.14 6.42 21.29
C GLY A 79 -1.95 5.12 20.53
N ALA A 80 -1.70 4.02 21.23
CA ALA A 80 -1.54 2.71 20.63
C ALA A 80 -2.81 2.23 19.90
N THR A 81 -3.99 2.44 20.47
CA THR A 81 -5.26 2.03 19.82
C THR A 81 -5.53 2.78 18.53
N ASN A 82 -5.04 4.02 18.40
CA ASN A 82 -5.15 4.80 17.17
C ASN A 82 -4.33 4.22 15.99
N PHE A 83 -3.40 3.31 16.24
CA PHE A 83 -2.64 2.63 15.19
C PHE A 83 -3.39 1.47 14.52
N VAL A 84 -4.47 0.94 15.10
CA VAL A 84 -5.12 -0.30 14.61
C VAL A 84 -5.47 -0.21 13.12
N THR A 85 -6.08 0.88 12.67
CA THR A 85 -6.44 1.05 11.25
C THR A 85 -5.20 1.10 10.35
N SER A 86 -4.16 1.84 10.73
CA SER A 86 -2.95 1.94 9.94
C SER A 86 -2.10 0.66 9.97
N ALA A 87 -2.15 -0.10 11.08
CA ALA A 87 -1.57 -1.45 11.17
C ALA A 87 -2.24 -2.40 10.16
N ALA A 88 -3.57 -2.47 10.17
CA ALA A 88 -4.32 -3.28 9.21
C ALA A 88 -4.07 -2.84 7.76
N TYR A 89 -3.98 -1.53 7.51
CA TYR A 89 -3.64 -0.97 6.20
C TYR A 89 -2.26 -1.45 5.71
N ALA A 90 -1.24 -1.37 6.56
CA ALA A 90 0.11 -1.83 6.24
C ALA A 90 0.16 -3.36 6.06
N GLN A 91 -0.49 -4.11 6.96
CA GLN A 91 -0.50 -5.56 6.95
C GLN A 91 -1.18 -6.13 5.71
N LEU A 92 -2.38 -5.66 5.39
CA LEU A 92 -3.13 -6.12 4.23
C LEU A 92 -2.52 -5.61 2.92
N GLY A 93 -2.02 -4.37 2.91
CA GLY A 93 -1.38 -3.77 1.74
C GLY A 93 0.04 -4.28 1.43
N GLY A 94 0.63 -5.08 2.31
CA GLY A 94 2.00 -5.57 2.13
C GLY A 94 3.04 -4.45 2.25
N MET A 95 2.90 -3.57 3.23
CA MET A 95 3.76 -2.40 3.44
C MET A 95 4.59 -2.61 4.71
N PRO A 96 5.92 -2.65 4.65
CA PRO A 96 6.75 -2.88 5.82
C PRO A 96 6.64 -1.70 6.80
N MET A 97 6.22 -1.97 8.04
CA MET A 97 6.01 -0.97 9.08
C MET A 97 6.34 -1.53 10.45
N LEU A 98 7.00 -0.72 11.28
CA LEU A 98 7.22 -0.97 12.72
C LEU A 98 6.51 0.10 13.53
N MET A 99 5.64 -0.33 14.43
CA MET A 99 5.02 0.51 15.46
C MET A 99 5.79 0.33 16.77
N ILE A 100 6.09 1.43 17.44
CA ILE A 100 6.69 1.45 18.76
C ILE A 100 5.70 2.10 19.71
N THR A 101 5.32 1.40 20.78
CA THR A 101 4.41 1.94 21.78
C THR A 101 5.04 1.95 23.17
N GLY A 102 4.68 2.92 23.98
CA GLY A 102 4.99 2.90 25.40
C GLY A 102 4.08 1.94 26.16
N GLN A 103 4.45 1.66 27.41
CA GLN A 103 3.63 0.97 28.39
C GLN A 103 4.06 1.37 29.81
N LYS A 104 3.14 1.23 30.78
CA LYS A 104 3.46 1.39 32.21
C LYS A 104 4.49 0.35 32.68
N PRO A 105 5.19 0.61 33.81
CA PRO A 105 6.18 -0.31 34.35
C PRO A 105 5.65 -1.73 34.51
N ILE A 106 6.47 -2.71 34.14
CA ILE A 106 6.13 -4.14 34.27
C ILE A 106 6.86 -4.83 35.43
N LYS A 107 8.02 -4.31 35.84
CA LYS A 107 8.83 -4.83 36.96
C LYS A 107 8.51 -4.15 38.28
N LYS A 108 7.98 -2.92 38.23
CA LYS A 108 7.65 -2.11 39.42
C LYS A 108 6.16 -2.20 39.73
N SER A 109 5.80 -1.95 41.01
CA SER A 109 4.39 -1.88 41.42
C SER A 109 3.66 -0.75 40.69
N LYS A 110 2.50 -1.08 40.17
CA LYS A 110 1.65 -0.14 39.38
C LYS A 110 0.66 0.58 40.28
N GLN A 111 0.41 1.83 39.98
CA GLN A 111 -0.69 2.59 40.57
C GLN A 111 -1.98 2.39 39.76
N GLY A 112 -2.69 1.28 40.02
CA GLY A 112 -3.95 1.00 39.32
C GLY A 112 -3.75 0.57 37.86
N ARG A 113 -4.84 0.71 37.05
CA ARG A 113 -4.87 0.31 35.64
C ARG A 113 -5.08 1.48 34.68
N PHE A 114 -4.71 2.69 35.08
CA PHE A 114 -4.92 3.88 34.27
C PHE A 114 -4.22 3.74 32.90
N GLN A 115 -5.01 3.85 31.81
CA GLN A 115 -4.61 3.74 30.41
C GLN A 115 -3.96 2.39 30.02
N ILE A 116 -3.93 1.39 30.86
CA ILE A 116 -3.34 0.08 30.55
C ILE A 116 -4.32 -0.71 29.66
N VAL A 117 -3.89 -0.96 28.45
CA VAL A 117 -4.51 -1.87 27.48
C VAL A 117 -3.49 -2.97 27.15
N ASP A 118 -3.95 -4.18 26.89
CA ASP A 118 -3.10 -5.25 26.35
C ASP A 118 -2.88 -4.97 24.85
N ILE A 119 -1.86 -4.15 24.57
CA ILE A 119 -1.56 -3.65 23.22
C ILE A 119 -1.04 -4.80 22.34
N VAL A 120 -0.25 -5.71 22.90
CA VAL A 120 0.31 -6.83 22.15
C VAL A 120 -0.81 -7.72 21.61
N SER A 121 -1.74 -8.15 22.49
CA SER A 121 -2.90 -8.95 22.07
C SER A 121 -3.85 -8.17 21.14
N LEU A 122 -4.03 -6.87 21.37
CA LEU A 122 -4.84 -6.02 20.51
C LEU A 122 -4.32 -5.96 19.06
N MET A 123 -3.00 -5.95 18.89
CA MET A 123 -2.34 -5.79 17.58
C MET A 123 -2.05 -7.12 16.89
N GLU A 124 -2.09 -8.24 17.60
CA GLU A 124 -1.79 -9.57 17.07
C GLU A 124 -2.53 -9.89 15.75
N PRO A 125 -3.86 -9.66 15.62
CA PRO A 125 -4.59 -9.98 14.39
C PRO A 125 -4.29 -9.07 13.20
N VAL A 126 -3.63 -7.94 13.41
CA VAL A 126 -3.33 -6.92 12.37
C VAL A 126 -1.83 -6.72 12.14
N THR A 127 -0.99 -7.62 12.66
CA THR A 127 0.47 -7.56 12.52
C THR A 127 1.07 -8.94 12.23
N LYS A 128 2.29 -8.96 11.71
CA LYS A 128 3.08 -10.19 11.57
C LYS A 128 3.78 -10.59 12.87
N TYR A 129 3.99 -9.59 13.73
CA TYR A 129 4.75 -9.76 14.96
C TYR A 129 4.40 -8.64 15.94
N SER A 130 4.03 -9.02 17.15
CA SER A 130 3.75 -8.09 18.24
C SER A 130 4.43 -8.60 19.51
N ILE A 131 5.21 -7.76 20.17
CA ILE A 131 5.94 -8.17 21.38
C ILE A 131 6.12 -7.02 22.35
N GLN A 132 6.10 -7.35 23.65
CA GLN A 132 6.55 -6.49 24.72
C GLN A 132 8.01 -6.81 25.07
N ILE A 133 8.85 -5.79 25.21
CA ILE A 133 10.23 -5.93 25.70
C ILE A 133 10.20 -6.15 27.22
N ALA A 134 10.72 -7.31 27.66
CA ALA A 134 10.75 -7.68 29.08
C ALA A 134 12.09 -7.35 29.79
N ALA A 135 13.15 -7.10 29.01
CA ALA A 135 14.48 -6.73 29.50
C ALA A 135 15.26 -5.98 28.41
N GLY A 136 16.05 -4.99 28.79
CA GLY A 136 16.85 -4.17 27.89
C GLY A 136 17.82 -4.99 27.03
N ASP A 137 18.42 -6.05 27.60
CA ASP A 137 19.32 -6.94 26.87
C ASP A 137 18.65 -7.69 25.69
N ASN A 138 17.32 -7.72 25.62
CA ASN A 138 16.58 -8.31 24.50
C ASN A 138 16.37 -7.35 23.32
N ILE A 139 16.60 -6.06 23.50
CA ILE A 139 16.32 -5.02 22.49
C ILE A 139 17.00 -5.32 21.16
N PRO A 140 18.32 -5.62 21.07
CA PRO A 140 18.98 -5.84 19.80
C PRO A 140 18.33 -6.96 18.96
N SER A 141 17.98 -8.08 19.62
CA SER A 141 17.35 -9.20 18.94
C SER A 141 15.91 -8.91 18.50
N ARG A 142 15.14 -8.18 19.32
CA ARG A 142 13.74 -7.87 19.04
C ARG A 142 13.59 -6.82 17.96
N VAL A 143 14.42 -5.79 17.96
CA VAL A 143 14.43 -4.79 16.87
C VAL A 143 14.81 -5.44 15.55
N ARG A 144 15.90 -6.26 15.53
CA ARG A 144 16.32 -6.98 14.32
C ARG A 144 15.20 -7.90 13.79
N GLU A 145 14.54 -8.64 14.68
CA GLU A 145 13.46 -9.55 14.30
C GLU A 145 12.23 -8.79 13.77
N ALA A 146 11.83 -7.70 14.40
CA ALA A 146 10.71 -6.88 13.94
C ALA A 146 10.96 -6.31 12.54
N TYR A 147 12.16 -5.78 12.27
CA TYR A 147 12.52 -5.30 10.94
C TYR A 147 12.56 -6.42 9.91
N ARG A 148 13.18 -7.57 10.25
CA ARG A 148 13.24 -8.72 9.36
C ARG A 148 11.85 -9.19 8.95
N LEU A 149 10.95 -9.35 9.91
CA LEU A 149 9.59 -9.81 9.67
C LEU A 149 8.75 -8.76 8.92
N ALA A 150 8.94 -7.47 9.20
CA ALA A 150 8.26 -6.41 8.46
C ALA A 150 8.61 -6.42 6.96
N GLU A 151 9.90 -6.63 6.64
CA GLU A 151 10.43 -6.59 5.27
C GLU A 151 10.32 -7.92 4.52
N GLU A 152 10.17 -9.04 5.23
CA GLU A 152 10.04 -10.38 4.64
C GLU A 152 8.73 -10.52 3.86
N GLU A 153 8.78 -11.18 2.73
CA GLU A 153 7.60 -11.42 1.87
C GLU A 153 6.51 -12.29 2.56
N LYS A 154 5.23 -11.94 2.53
CA LYS A 154 4.68 -10.62 2.14
C LYS A 154 5.06 -9.60 3.23
N PRO A 155 5.53 -8.39 2.89
CA PRO A 155 5.81 -7.36 3.88
C PRO A 155 4.55 -6.96 4.67
N GLY A 156 4.74 -6.40 5.86
CA GLY A 156 3.60 -6.02 6.70
C GLY A 156 3.99 -5.30 7.98
N ALA A 157 3.02 -5.17 8.87
CA ALA A 157 3.17 -4.45 10.13
C ALA A 157 3.78 -5.32 11.21
N THR A 158 4.61 -4.70 12.06
CA THR A 158 5.14 -5.27 13.30
C THR A 158 5.00 -4.26 14.43
N LEU A 159 5.01 -4.75 15.69
CA LEU A 159 4.90 -3.91 16.87
C LEU A 159 5.92 -4.31 17.93
N ILE A 160 6.54 -3.32 18.52
CA ILE A 160 7.33 -3.45 19.75
C ILE A 160 6.75 -2.51 20.82
N GLU A 161 6.31 -3.09 21.93
CA GLU A 161 5.90 -2.35 23.12
C GLU A 161 7.11 -2.23 24.05
N LEU A 162 7.49 -0.99 24.39
CA LEU A 162 8.62 -0.67 25.25
C LEU A 162 8.12 -0.06 26.57
N PRO A 163 8.04 -0.84 27.67
CA PRO A 163 7.67 -0.32 28.98
C PRO A 163 8.68 0.71 29.50
N GLU A 164 8.19 1.73 30.21
CA GLU A 164 9.03 2.83 30.71
C GLU A 164 10.16 2.38 31.63
N ASP A 165 9.90 1.41 32.53
CA ASP A 165 10.92 0.87 33.42
C ASP A 165 11.98 0.00 32.73
N ILE A 166 11.65 -0.54 31.57
CA ILE A 166 12.62 -1.21 30.70
C ILE A 166 13.42 -0.20 29.89
N ALA A 167 12.79 0.87 29.43
CA ALA A 167 13.46 1.92 28.65
C ALA A 167 14.57 2.63 29.47
N GLU A 168 14.36 2.79 30.78
CA GLU A 168 15.33 3.45 31.71
C GLU A 168 16.43 2.52 32.19
N GLU A 169 16.29 1.17 32.11
CA GLU A 169 17.22 0.24 32.75
C GLU A 169 18.62 0.21 32.09
N PRO A 170 19.67 -0.06 32.87
CA PRO A 170 20.99 -0.33 32.31
C PRO A 170 21.01 -1.71 31.66
N THR A 171 21.60 -1.81 30.48
CA THR A 171 21.80 -3.06 29.74
C THR A 171 23.27 -3.37 29.50
N THR A 172 23.62 -4.63 29.49
CA THR A 172 24.98 -5.14 29.27
C THR A 172 25.18 -5.70 27.85
N ASP A 173 24.14 -6.18 27.20
CA ASP A 173 24.15 -6.60 25.79
C ASP A 173 23.53 -5.50 24.93
N TRP A 174 24.39 -4.64 24.38
CA TRP A 174 23.96 -3.42 23.71
C TRP A 174 24.41 -3.32 22.24
N LYS A 175 24.99 -4.36 21.68
CA LYS A 175 25.44 -4.31 20.30
C LYS A 175 24.31 -4.61 19.34
N PRO A 176 24.00 -3.71 18.37
CA PRO A 176 23.06 -4.00 17.30
C PRO A 176 23.45 -5.27 16.55
N LEU A 177 22.48 -6.11 16.25
CA LEU A 177 22.72 -7.31 15.45
C LEU A 177 22.95 -6.95 13.99
N PRO A 178 23.87 -7.67 13.28
CA PRO A 178 24.15 -7.37 11.88
C PRO A 178 22.94 -7.64 11.01
N LYS A 179 22.69 -6.75 10.05
CA LYS A 179 21.64 -6.93 9.05
C LYS A 179 22.00 -8.06 8.10
N SER A 180 21.18 -9.08 8.03
CA SER A 180 21.34 -10.16 7.05
C SER A 180 20.76 -9.73 5.70
N VAL A 181 21.42 -10.14 4.61
CA VAL A 181 20.89 -9.94 3.26
C VAL A 181 19.70 -10.87 3.04
N ALA A 182 18.53 -10.32 2.72
CA ALA A 182 17.37 -11.11 2.36
C ALA A 182 17.69 -11.94 1.09
N ARG A 183 17.53 -13.26 1.19
CA ARG A 183 17.68 -14.15 0.03
C ARG A 183 16.41 -14.10 -0.80
N ARG A 184 16.56 -14.15 -2.11
CA ARG A 184 15.47 -14.25 -3.07
C ARG A 184 15.40 -15.68 -3.58
N PRO A 185 14.50 -16.54 -3.07
CA PRO A 185 14.43 -17.94 -3.47
C PRO A 185 14.01 -18.04 -4.94
N SER A 186 14.65 -18.94 -5.69
CA SER A 186 14.18 -19.33 -7.02
C SER A 186 12.98 -20.27 -6.89
N ALA A 187 12.08 -20.22 -7.87
CA ALA A 187 10.97 -21.17 -7.92
C ALA A 187 11.48 -22.59 -8.29
N GLU A 188 10.69 -23.61 -7.90
CA GLU A 188 11.02 -24.99 -8.21
C GLU A 188 11.03 -25.21 -9.73
N PRO A 189 12.09 -25.81 -10.32
CA PRO A 189 12.19 -26.01 -11.76
C PRO A 189 11.08 -26.85 -12.38
N LYS A 190 10.46 -27.77 -11.63
CA LYS A 190 9.32 -28.55 -12.12
C LYS A 190 8.06 -27.69 -12.27
N ALA A 191 7.82 -26.81 -11.29
CA ALA A 191 6.70 -25.86 -11.35
C ALA A 191 6.88 -24.86 -12.51
N VAL A 192 8.09 -24.36 -12.71
CA VAL A 192 8.41 -23.50 -13.85
C VAL A 192 8.16 -24.21 -15.17
N ARG A 193 8.63 -25.43 -15.35
CA ARG A 193 8.38 -26.22 -16.58
C ARG A 193 6.89 -26.46 -16.82
N ALA A 194 6.14 -26.83 -15.77
CA ALA A 194 4.68 -27.01 -15.87
C ALA A 194 3.98 -25.73 -16.31
N ALA A 195 4.40 -24.59 -15.78
CA ALA A 195 3.89 -23.26 -16.18
C ALA A 195 4.22 -22.95 -17.65
N VAL A 196 5.47 -23.14 -18.06
CA VAL A 196 5.92 -22.93 -19.44
C VAL A 196 5.14 -23.83 -20.41
N GLU A 197 4.98 -25.11 -20.12
CA GLU A 197 4.21 -26.03 -20.95
C GLU A 197 2.74 -25.60 -21.07
N ALA A 198 2.14 -25.14 -19.97
CA ALA A 198 0.76 -24.64 -20.00
C ALA A 198 0.62 -23.38 -20.85
N ILE A 199 1.56 -22.44 -20.73
CA ILE A 199 1.60 -21.20 -21.51
C ILE A 199 1.75 -21.53 -23.01
N GLU A 200 2.70 -22.39 -23.36
CA GLU A 200 2.97 -22.74 -24.77
C GLU A 200 1.83 -23.52 -25.43
N LYS A 201 1.06 -24.30 -24.68
CA LYS A 201 -0.13 -25.03 -25.16
C LYS A 201 -1.37 -24.11 -25.31
N ALA A 202 -1.40 -23.02 -24.58
CA ALA A 202 -2.53 -22.11 -24.63
C ALA A 202 -2.63 -21.43 -26.00
N LYS A 203 -3.85 -21.14 -26.44
CA LYS A 203 -4.13 -20.38 -27.67
C LYS A 203 -4.19 -18.88 -27.43
N SER A 204 -4.60 -18.50 -26.22
CA SER A 204 -4.88 -17.11 -25.86
C SER A 204 -4.52 -16.84 -24.40
N PRO A 205 -3.23 -16.99 -24.01
CA PRO A 205 -2.80 -16.68 -22.65
C PRO A 205 -2.91 -15.17 -22.36
N ILE A 206 -3.15 -14.82 -21.08
CA ILE A 206 -3.18 -13.43 -20.59
C ILE A 206 -2.43 -13.32 -19.26
N ILE A 207 -1.75 -12.20 -19.02
CA ILE A 207 -1.07 -11.91 -17.77
C ILE A 207 -1.93 -10.98 -16.91
N VAL A 208 -2.18 -11.34 -15.64
CA VAL A 208 -2.80 -10.48 -14.63
C VAL A 208 -1.75 -10.06 -13.63
N ILE A 209 -1.53 -8.75 -13.48
CA ILE A 209 -0.49 -8.19 -12.61
C ILE A 209 -1.13 -7.63 -11.35
N GLY A 210 -0.86 -8.24 -10.19
CA GLY A 210 -1.38 -7.85 -8.88
C GLY A 210 -0.39 -7.05 -8.05
N ALA A 211 -0.80 -6.72 -6.81
CA ALA A 211 -0.06 -5.90 -5.85
C ALA A 211 1.35 -6.41 -5.56
N GLY A 212 1.53 -7.73 -5.43
CA GLY A 212 2.82 -8.34 -5.12
C GLY A 212 3.87 -8.16 -6.22
N ALA A 213 3.43 -7.92 -7.46
CA ALA A 213 4.33 -7.65 -8.59
C ALA A 213 4.86 -6.21 -8.61
N ASN A 214 4.28 -5.31 -7.79
CA ASN A 214 4.73 -3.92 -7.69
C ASN A 214 6.07 -3.82 -6.92
N ARG A 215 7.03 -4.64 -7.30
CA ARG A 215 8.40 -4.70 -6.81
C ARG A 215 9.35 -4.34 -7.96
N LYS A 216 10.43 -3.63 -7.66
CA LYS A 216 11.37 -3.09 -8.68
C LYS A 216 11.85 -4.14 -9.69
N MET A 217 12.14 -5.35 -9.25
CA MET A 217 12.64 -6.41 -10.14
C MET A 217 11.52 -7.10 -10.92
N ALA A 218 10.33 -7.24 -10.34
CA ALA A 218 9.20 -7.89 -10.99
C ALA A 218 8.72 -7.10 -12.21
N GLY A 219 8.61 -5.78 -12.13
CA GLY A 219 8.18 -4.93 -13.24
C GLY A 219 9.07 -5.09 -14.48
N ARG A 220 10.39 -5.00 -14.32
CA ARG A 220 11.33 -5.16 -15.43
C ARG A 220 11.26 -6.56 -16.05
N MET A 221 11.16 -7.61 -15.23
CA MET A 221 11.07 -8.98 -15.75
C MET A 221 9.75 -9.24 -16.46
N LEU A 222 8.66 -8.68 -15.96
CA LEU A 222 7.36 -8.76 -16.62
C LEU A 222 7.35 -8.04 -17.98
N GLU A 223 7.90 -6.83 -18.05
CA GLU A 223 8.02 -6.09 -19.32
C GLU A 223 8.80 -6.91 -20.35
N GLN A 224 9.96 -7.48 -19.97
CA GLN A 224 10.75 -8.35 -20.86
C GLN A 224 10.01 -9.62 -21.27
N LEU A 225 9.19 -10.21 -20.40
CA LEU A 225 8.35 -11.37 -20.74
C LEU A 225 7.29 -10.97 -21.79
N VAL A 226 6.62 -9.85 -21.59
CA VAL A 226 5.62 -9.30 -22.52
C VAL A 226 6.26 -8.98 -23.88
N GLU A 227 7.42 -8.33 -23.89
CA GLU A 227 8.16 -8.03 -25.13
C GLU A 227 8.58 -9.30 -25.89
N LYS A 228 9.09 -10.32 -25.15
CA LYS A 228 9.50 -11.62 -25.77
C LYS A 228 8.32 -12.38 -26.35
N THR A 229 7.18 -12.42 -25.66
CA THR A 229 6.07 -13.31 -25.99
C THR A 229 4.93 -12.62 -26.76
N GLY A 230 4.77 -11.32 -26.58
CA GLY A 230 3.63 -10.56 -27.09
C GLY A 230 2.33 -10.83 -26.33
N ILE A 231 2.34 -11.58 -25.22
CA ILE A 231 1.16 -11.90 -24.41
C ILE A 231 0.58 -10.61 -23.84
N PRO A 232 -0.73 -10.35 -24.01
CA PRO A 232 -1.40 -9.20 -23.41
C PRO A 232 -1.39 -9.26 -21.88
N PHE A 233 -1.42 -8.08 -21.26
CA PHE A 233 -1.49 -7.99 -19.80
C PHE A 233 -2.51 -6.96 -19.33
N LEU A 234 -3.03 -7.20 -18.17
CA LEU A 234 -3.86 -6.26 -17.42
C LEU A 234 -3.33 -6.12 -16.00
N THR A 235 -3.74 -5.07 -15.29
CA THR A 235 -3.39 -4.86 -13.90
C THR A 235 -4.62 -4.96 -13.01
N THR A 236 -4.42 -5.38 -11.76
CA THR A 236 -5.35 -5.05 -10.68
C THR A 236 -5.18 -3.57 -10.32
N GLN A 237 -6.04 -3.04 -9.46
CA GLN A 237 -5.90 -1.66 -9.00
C GLN A 237 -4.55 -1.39 -8.31
N MET A 238 -4.07 -2.34 -7.50
CA MET A 238 -2.79 -2.21 -6.78
C MET A 238 -1.57 -2.59 -7.64
N GLY A 239 -1.79 -3.21 -8.78
CA GLY A 239 -0.75 -3.53 -9.78
C GLY A 239 -0.48 -2.43 -10.80
N LYS A 240 -1.19 -1.29 -10.74
CA LYS A 240 -1.04 -0.19 -11.71
C LYS A 240 0.39 0.32 -11.81
N GLY A 241 0.84 0.55 -13.04
CA GLY A 241 2.14 1.13 -13.34
C GLY A 241 3.33 0.18 -13.19
N VAL A 242 3.12 -1.09 -12.87
CA VAL A 242 4.22 -2.10 -12.84
C VAL A 242 4.89 -2.21 -14.22
N ILE A 243 4.12 -2.15 -15.28
CA ILE A 243 4.56 -1.87 -16.65
C ILE A 243 3.88 -0.58 -17.09
N ASP A 244 4.53 0.21 -17.97
CA ASP A 244 3.93 1.42 -18.54
C ASP A 244 2.61 1.07 -19.23
N GLU A 245 1.50 1.64 -18.77
CA GLU A 245 0.15 1.32 -19.27
C GLU A 245 -0.12 1.86 -20.70
N ARG A 246 0.83 2.54 -21.32
CA ARG A 246 0.79 2.86 -22.77
C ARG A 246 1.32 1.73 -23.64
N HIS A 247 1.82 0.65 -23.03
CA HIS A 247 2.34 -0.49 -23.78
C HIS A 247 1.25 -1.08 -24.69
N PRO A 248 1.55 -1.40 -25.98
CA PRO A 248 0.54 -1.86 -26.94
C PRO A 248 -0.18 -3.17 -26.56
N LYS A 249 0.36 -3.91 -25.59
CA LYS A 249 -0.22 -5.15 -25.06
C LYS A 249 -1.00 -4.96 -23.78
N PHE A 250 -1.11 -3.73 -23.27
CA PHE A 250 -1.95 -3.42 -22.13
C PHE A 250 -3.44 -3.54 -22.49
N VAL A 251 -4.23 -4.16 -21.62
CA VAL A 251 -5.66 -4.43 -21.85
C VAL A 251 -6.56 -3.60 -20.95
N GLY A 252 -6.01 -3.05 -19.87
CA GLY A 252 -6.77 -2.22 -18.94
C GLY A 252 -6.51 -2.60 -17.47
N CYS A 253 -7.25 -1.94 -16.58
CA CYS A 253 -7.18 -2.17 -15.14
C CYS A 253 -8.48 -2.81 -14.64
N ALA A 254 -8.37 -3.96 -13.97
CA ALA A 254 -9.51 -4.60 -13.30
C ALA A 254 -9.92 -3.78 -12.07
N ALA A 255 -11.01 -3.01 -12.20
CA ALA A 255 -11.63 -2.28 -11.11
C ALA A 255 -12.73 -3.12 -10.42
N LEU A 256 -13.42 -2.52 -9.45
CA LEU A 256 -14.48 -3.19 -8.67
C LEU A 256 -15.77 -3.53 -9.45
N SER A 257 -15.85 -3.15 -10.71
CA SER A 257 -16.98 -3.50 -11.61
C SER A 257 -16.86 -4.94 -12.09
N ALA A 258 -17.99 -5.56 -12.40
CA ALA A 258 -18.07 -6.87 -13.03
C ALA A 258 -18.63 -6.72 -14.46
N GLY A 259 -18.22 -7.62 -15.39
CA GLY A 259 -18.76 -7.70 -16.73
C GLY A 259 -18.36 -6.54 -17.67
N ASP A 260 -17.28 -5.84 -17.37
CA ASP A 260 -16.73 -4.79 -18.24
C ASP A 260 -15.77 -5.35 -19.31
N PHE A 261 -15.15 -4.45 -20.08
CA PHE A 261 -14.24 -4.82 -21.17
C PHE A 261 -13.06 -5.70 -20.70
N VAL A 262 -12.48 -5.40 -19.54
CA VAL A 262 -11.37 -6.15 -18.96
C VAL A 262 -11.81 -7.57 -18.59
N HIS A 263 -13.00 -7.73 -17.99
CA HIS A 263 -13.55 -9.05 -17.67
C HIS A 263 -13.78 -9.87 -18.94
N ARG A 264 -14.30 -9.27 -20.02
CA ARG A 264 -14.47 -9.95 -21.30
C ARG A 264 -13.15 -10.39 -21.92
N ALA A 265 -12.08 -9.58 -21.77
CA ALA A 265 -10.75 -9.96 -22.22
C ALA A 265 -10.22 -11.19 -21.46
N VAL A 266 -10.46 -11.24 -20.15
CA VAL A 266 -10.10 -12.40 -19.31
C VAL A 266 -10.95 -13.63 -19.68
N GLU A 267 -12.25 -13.48 -19.88
CA GLU A 267 -13.16 -14.55 -20.31
C GLU A 267 -12.79 -15.13 -21.67
N ALA A 268 -12.19 -14.33 -22.56
CA ALA A 268 -11.72 -14.74 -23.86
C ALA A 268 -10.37 -15.47 -23.85
N SER A 269 -9.71 -15.58 -22.69
CA SER A 269 -8.43 -16.27 -22.50
C SER A 269 -8.62 -17.72 -22.08
N ASP A 270 -7.65 -18.58 -22.40
CA ASP A 270 -7.63 -19.99 -22.03
C ASP A 270 -6.52 -20.36 -21.04
N CYS A 271 -5.66 -19.40 -20.71
CA CYS A 271 -4.63 -19.52 -19.69
C CYS A 271 -4.39 -18.16 -19.02
N ILE A 272 -4.51 -18.09 -17.71
CA ILE A 272 -4.30 -16.88 -16.93
C ILE A 272 -3.00 -17.01 -16.14
N ILE A 273 -2.03 -16.14 -16.41
CA ILE A 273 -0.78 -16.04 -15.68
C ILE A 273 -0.96 -14.95 -14.61
N ASN A 274 -1.30 -15.34 -13.39
CA ASN A 274 -1.62 -14.42 -12.30
C ASN A 274 -0.37 -14.15 -11.45
N VAL A 275 0.20 -12.95 -11.58
CA VAL A 275 1.51 -12.58 -11.03
C VAL A 275 1.37 -11.63 -9.85
N GLY A 276 1.81 -12.08 -8.69
CA GLY A 276 1.77 -11.26 -7.46
C GLY A 276 0.36 -10.94 -6.99
N HIS A 277 -0.61 -11.76 -7.37
CA HIS A 277 -1.98 -11.64 -6.87
C HIS A 277 -2.04 -11.99 -5.39
N ASP A 278 -2.81 -11.21 -4.65
CA ASP A 278 -3.17 -11.49 -3.27
C ASP A 278 -4.69 -11.73 -3.21
N VAL A 279 -5.13 -12.71 -2.44
CA VAL A 279 -6.56 -13.03 -2.26
C VAL A 279 -7.39 -11.82 -1.78
N ILE A 280 -6.75 -10.85 -1.16
CA ILE A 280 -7.36 -9.57 -0.73
C ILE A 280 -7.80 -8.73 -1.94
N GLU A 281 -7.14 -8.87 -3.07
CA GLU A 281 -7.57 -8.27 -4.33
C GLU A 281 -8.58 -9.19 -5.00
N LYS A 282 -9.81 -8.71 -5.15
CA LYS A 282 -10.83 -9.48 -5.87
C LYS A 282 -10.36 -9.79 -7.29
N PRO A 283 -10.20 -11.08 -7.67
CA PRO A 283 -9.76 -11.41 -9.02
C PRO A 283 -10.84 -11.02 -10.03
N PRO A 284 -10.47 -10.64 -11.28
CA PRO A 284 -11.43 -10.33 -12.33
C PRO A 284 -12.09 -11.56 -12.96
N PHE A 285 -11.93 -12.73 -12.36
CA PHE A 285 -12.48 -14.00 -12.78
C PHE A 285 -12.78 -14.90 -11.59
N PHE A 286 -13.63 -15.90 -11.82
CA PHE A 286 -13.86 -16.97 -10.83
C PHE A 286 -13.41 -18.28 -11.44
N MET A 287 -12.62 -19.04 -10.68
CA MET A 287 -12.20 -20.37 -11.10
C MET A 287 -13.37 -21.36 -11.00
N GLN A 288 -13.38 -22.32 -11.91
CA GLN A 288 -14.35 -23.44 -11.95
C GLN A 288 -13.58 -24.74 -12.19
N ASP A 289 -14.13 -25.84 -11.73
CA ASP A 289 -13.60 -27.18 -12.05
C ASP A 289 -13.57 -27.38 -13.57
N ASN A 290 -12.42 -27.79 -14.09
CA ASN A 290 -12.14 -27.92 -15.53
C ASN A 290 -12.33 -26.64 -16.35
N GLY A 291 -12.25 -25.48 -15.72
CA GLY A 291 -12.24 -24.19 -16.36
C GLY A 291 -10.87 -23.79 -16.95
N VAL A 292 -10.66 -22.47 -17.06
CA VAL A 292 -9.41 -21.89 -17.57
C VAL A 292 -8.24 -22.27 -16.66
N THR A 293 -7.09 -22.63 -17.26
CA THR A 293 -5.85 -22.90 -16.51
C THR A 293 -5.34 -21.62 -15.88
N VAL A 294 -5.13 -21.63 -14.56
CA VAL A 294 -4.56 -20.50 -13.81
C VAL A 294 -3.21 -20.89 -13.26
N ILE A 295 -2.20 -20.07 -13.58
CA ILE A 295 -0.83 -20.17 -13.09
C ILE A 295 -0.65 -19.08 -12.03
N HIS A 296 -0.39 -19.47 -10.78
CA HIS A 296 -0.14 -18.55 -9.68
C HIS A 296 1.36 -18.33 -9.50
N VAL A 297 1.85 -17.14 -9.79
CA VAL A 297 3.26 -16.75 -9.60
C VAL A 297 3.35 -15.82 -8.42
N SER A 298 3.84 -16.31 -7.28
CA SER A 298 3.87 -15.55 -6.03
C SER A 298 4.99 -16.01 -5.11
N THR A 299 5.18 -15.28 -4.02
CA THR A 299 6.11 -15.65 -2.93
C THR A 299 5.52 -16.70 -1.98
N LYS A 300 4.21 -16.87 -1.99
CA LYS A 300 3.46 -17.83 -1.16
C LYS A 300 2.48 -18.63 -2.01
N THR A 301 2.16 -19.82 -1.55
CA THR A 301 1.06 -20.63 -2.10
C THR A 301 -0.26 -19.85 -2.03
N ALA A 302 -1.14 -20.09 -2.97
CA ALA A 302 -2.46 -19.49 -2.98
C ALA A 302 -3.26 -19.93 -1.74
N GLU A 303 -3.95 -18.98 -1.12
CA GLU A 303 -4.98 -19.32 -0.15
C GLU A 303 -6.17 -19.90 -0.90
N VAL A 304 -6.56 -21.11 -0.55
CA VAL A 304 -7.66 -21.80 -1.23
C VAL A 304 -8.98 -21.14 -0.89
N ASP A 305 -9.62 -20.62 -1.93
CA ASP A 305 -10.93 -19.99 -1.87
C ASP A 305 -11.85 -20.66 -2.92
N PRO A 306 -13.16 -20.75 -2.73
CA PRO A 306 -14.08 -21.33 -3.73
C PRO A 306 -14.00 -20.68 -5.10
N VAL A 307 -13.50 -19.44 -5.18
CA VAL A 307 -13.35 -18.69 -6.43
C VAL A 307 -11.91 -18.63 -6.94
N TYR A 308 -10.93 -19.14 -6.18
CA TYR A 308 -9.51 -19.11 -6.54
C TYR A 308 -8.75 -20.32 -5.99
N PHE A 309 -8.40 -21.27 -6.85
CA PHE A 309 -7.68 -22.51 -6.54
C PHE A 309 -6.78 -22.90 -7.73
N PRO A 310 -5.67 -22.18 -7.96
CA PRO A 310 -4.85 -22.34 -9.16
C PRO A 310 -4.30 -23.76 -9.32
N GLN A 311 -4.23 -24.22 -10.59
CA GLN A 311 -3.76 -25.56 -10.92
C GLN A 311 -2.24 -25.67 -10.93
N ILE A 312 -1.54 -24.56 -11.18
CA ILE A 312 -0.09 -24.49 -11.25
C ILE A 312 0.39 -23.36 -10.35
N GLU A 313 1.26 -23.68 -9.42
CA GLU A 313 1.85 -22.68 -8.51
C GLU A 313 3.36 -22.60 -8.74
N VAL A 314 3.84 -21.40 -9.07
CA VAL A 314 5.26 -21.08 -9.22
C VAL A 314 5.67 -20.19 -8.05
N ILE A 315 6.16 -20.82 -6.98
CA ILE A 315 6.42 -20.16 -5.71
C ILE A 315 7.91 -19.83 -5.56
N GLY A 316 8.21 -18.55 -5.34
CA GLY A 316 9.55 -18.01 -5.17
C GLY A 316 9.54 -16.48 -5.18
N ASP A 317 10.72 -15.86 -5.26
CA ASP A 317 10.79 -14.42 -5.56
C ASP A 317 10.15 -14.17 -6.93
N ILE A 318 9.17 -13.27 -6.98
CA ILE A 318 8.35 -13.04 -8.18
C ILE A 318 9.22 -12.66 -9.37
N GLY A 319 10.21 -11.79 -9.17
CA GLY A 319 11.12 -11.38 -10.23
C GLY A 319 11.95 -12.56 -10.77
N ASN A 320 12.47 -13.42 -9.89
CA ASN A 320 13.20 -14.63 -10.28
C ASN A 320 12.29 -15.64 -10.98
N ALA A 321 11.08 -15.85 -10.48
CA ALA A 321 10.11 -16.76 -11.09
C ALA A 321 9.73 -16.34 -12.51
N ILE A 322 9.45 -15.05 -12.72
CA ILE A 322 9.16 -14.49 -14.03
C ILE A 322 10.40 -14.58 -14.95
N TRP A 323 11.59 -14.33 -14.41
CA TRP A 323 12.82 -14.51 -15.17
C TRP A 323 12.98 -15.96 -15.65
N GLN A 324 12.78 -16.96 -14.76
CA GLN A 324 12.86 -18.38 -15.12
C GLN A 324 11.84 -18.73 -16.23
N ILE A 325 10.58 -18.30 -16.08
CA ILE A 325 9.54 -18.52 -17.10
C ILE A 325 9.96 -17.85 -18.42
N LYS A 326 10.44 -16.61 -18.37
CA LYS A 326 10.87 -15.85 -19.54
C LYS A 326 12.01 -16.54 -20.30
N GLU A 327 13.00 -17.10 -19.58
CA GLU A 327 14.12 -17.80 -20.24
C GLU A 327 13.63 -19.02 -20.99
N ASP A 328 12.76 -19.83 -20.40
CA ASP A 328 12.34 -21.13 -20.91
C ASP A 328 11.19 -21.06 -21.94
N VAL A 329 10.27 -20.07 -21.84
CA VAL A 329 9.10 -19.98 -22.72
C VAL A 329 9.48 -19.60 -24.15
N SER A 330 8.95 -20.33 -25.12
CA SER A 330 9.07 -20.01 -26.55
C SER A 330 7.76 -19.37 -27.04
N PRO A 331 7.82 -18.24 -27.77
CA PRO A 331 6.63 -17.66 -28.37
C PRO A 331 5.97 -18.65 -29.33
N ASN A 332 4.68 -18.90 -29.14
CA ASN A 332 3.91 -19.74 -30.05
C ASN A 332 3.49 -18.91 -31.28
N ARG A 333 3.77 -19.42 -32.49
CA ARG A 333 3.46 -18.73 -33.74
C ARG A 333 1.95 -18.68 -34.06
N ASP A 334 1.17 -19.54 -33.41
CA ASP A 334 -0.28 -19.62 -33.58
C ASP A 334 -1.04 -18.67 -32.65
N TRP A 335 -0.34 -17.92 -31.77
CA TRP A 335 -0.98 -16.95 -30.93
C TRP A 335 -1.53 -15.77 -31.73
N ASN A 336 -2.81 -15.48 -31.50
CA ASN A 336 -3.48 -14.29 -32.00
C ASN A 336 -4.25 -13.62 -30.86
N PHE A 337 -3.87 -12.42 -30.54
CA PHE A 337 -4.44 -11.62 -29.45
C PHE A 337 -5.36 -10.49 -29.92
N ASP A 338 -5.66 -10.40 -31.21
CA ASP A 338 -6.44 -9.30 -31.79
C ASP A 338 -7.81 -9.16 -31.13
N HIS A 339 -8.44 -10.29 -30.80
CA HIS A 339 -9.74 -10.32 -30.14
C HIS A 339 -9.68 -9.80 -28.68
N ILE A 340 -8.58 -10.04 -27.94
CA ILE A 340 -8.35 -9.50 -26.60
C ILE A 340 -8.07 -7.99 -26.68
N LEU A 341 -7.21 -7.58 -27.60
CA LEU A 341 -6.85 -6.17 -27.79
C LEU A 341 -8.04 -5.34 -28.31
N ALA A 342 -8.98 -5.95 -29.03
CA ALA A 342 -10.22 -5.30 -29.47
C ALA A 342 -11.11 -4.87 -28.27
N TYR A 343 -11.11 -5.61 -27.16
CA TYR A 343 -11.83 -5.18 -25.97
C TYR A 343 -11.20 -3.92 -25.34
N HIS A 344 -9.88 -3.83 -25.30
CA HIS A 344 -9.20 -2.63 -24.85
C HIS A 344 -9.47 -1.43 -25.76
N GLN A 345 -9.45 -1.62 -27.07
CA GLN A 345 -9.78 -0.55 -28.02
C GLN A 345 -11.23 -0.05 -27.80
N ALA A 346 -12.17 -0.96 -27.60
CA ALA A 346 -13.56 -0.60 -27.28
C ALA A 346 -13.71 0.13 -25.94
N GLU A 347 -12.90 -0.24 -24.94
CA GLU A 347 -12.83 0.48 -23.66
C GLU A 347 -12.32 1.90 -23.84
N LEU A 348 -11.22 2.10 -24.59
CA LEU A 348 -10.66 3.41 -24.87
C LEU A 348 -11.64 4.32 -25.63
N GLU A 349 -12.36 3.78 -26.60
CA GLU A 349 -13.39 4.55 -27.32
C GLU A 349 -14.57 4.94 -26.42
N HIS A 350 -15.01 4.03 -25.55
CA HIS A 350 -16.08 4.30 -24.60
C HIS A 350 -15.67 5.32 -23.57
N THR A 351 -14.53 5.14 -22.92
CA THR A 351 -14.02 6.05 -21.87
C THR A 351 -13.61 7.39 -22.45
N GLY A 352 -13.05 7.44 -23.66
CA GLY A 352 -12.73 8.68 -24.36
C GLY A 352 -13.94 9.56 -24.61
N LYS A 353 -15.05 8.99 -25.11
CA LYS A 353 -16.32 9.72 -25.27
C LYS A 353 -16.85 10.30 -23.95
N LEU A 354 -16.72 9.54 -22.86
CA LEU A 354 -17.12 10.00 -21.52
C LEU A 354 -16.18 11.09 -20.99
N ALA A 355 -14.90 10.99 -21.30
CA ALA A 355 -13.88 11.95 -20.87
C ALA A 355 -13.98 13.32 -21.58
N ASP A 356 -14.62 13.37 -22.73
CA ASP A 356 -14.86 14.62 -23.47
C ASP A 356 -16.11 15.38 -23.00
N ASP A 357 -16.91 14.81 -22.12
CA ASP A 357 -18.10 15.45 -21.55
C ASP A 357 -17.71 16.45 -20.46
N ALA A 358 -17.58 17.70 -20.85
CA ALA A 358 -17.17 18.82 -20.01
C ALA A 358 -18.34 19.48 -19.23
N ARG A 359 -19.36 18.69 -18.86
CA ARG A 359 -20.49 19.18 -18.04
C ARG A 359 -20.02 19.62 -16.62
N PHE A 360 -20.81 20.46 -15.99
CA PHE A 360 -20.68 20.80 -14.57
C PHE A 360 -21.99 20.44 -13.81
N PRO A 361 -21.95 19.84 -12.62
CA PRO A 361 -20.74 19.41 -11.87
C PRO A 361 -19.87 18.46 -12.69
N ILE A 362 -18.55 18.53 -12.44
CA ILE A 362 -17.53 17.86 -13.27
C ILE A 362 -17.80 16.35 -13.34
N PHE A 363 -17.88 15.85 -14.56
CA PHE A 363 -18.07 14.42 -14.79
C PHE A 363 -16.78 13.64 -14.45
N PRO A 364 -16.83 12.54 -13.67
CA PRO A 364 -15.64 11.87 -13.19
C PRO A 364 -14.64 11.45 -14.28
N PRO A 365 -15.01 10.88 -15.43
CA PRO A 365 -14.07 10.59 -16.52
C PRO A 365 -13.35 11.84 -17.04
N HIS A 366 -14.03 12.97 -17.15
CA HIS A 366 -13.43 14.24 -17.56
C HIS A 366 -12.39 14.71 -16.54
N LEU A 367 -12.71 14.64 -15.24
CA LEU A 367 -11.77 14.96 -14.17
C LEU A 367 -10.50 14.09 -14.24
N VAL A 368 -10.63 12.78 -14.46
CA VAL A 368 -9.49 11.87 -14.57
C VAL A 368 -8.57 12.28 -15.72
N LYS A 369 -9.14 12.63 -16.89
CA LYS A 369 -8.42 13.15 -18.05
C LYS A 369 -7.65 14.42 -17.69
N GLN A 370 -8.32 15.40 -17.09
CA GLN A 370 -7.70 16.68 -16.68
C GLN A 370 -6.56 16.47 -15.68
N VAL A 371 -6.74 15.60 -14.68
CA VAL A 371 -5.69 15.26 -13.72
C VAL A 371 -4.51 14.59 -14.42
N ARG A 372 -4.74 13.67 -15.38
CA ARG A 372 -3.63 13.02 -16.12
C ARG A 372 -2.84 14.05 -16.95
N GLU A 373 -3.51 14.98 -17.60
CA GLU A 373 -2.89 16.03 -18.40
C GLU A 373 -2.05 17.01 -17.55
N CYS A 374 -2.52 17.32 -16.33
CA CYS A 374 -1.80 18.19 -15.38
C CYS A 374 -0.62 17.54 -14.68
N MET A 375 -0.59 16.21 -14.59
CA MET A 375 0.45 15.49 -13.87
C MET A 375 1.60 15.11 -14.80
N PRO A 376 2.86 15.41 -14.45
CA PRO A 376 4.02 14.97 -15.21
C PRO A 376 4.12 13.43 -15.22
N ARG A 377 5.02 12.89 -16.06
CA ARG A 377 5.21 11.44 -16.21
C ARG A 377 5.49 10.74 -14.89
N ASP A 378 6.29 11.35 -14.04
CA ASP A 378 6.73 10.84 -12.74
C ASP A 378 5.94 11.43 -11.56
N GLY A 379 4.91 12.23 -11.84
CA GLY A 379 4.01 12.76 -10.82
C GLY A 379 3.28 11.66 -10.07
N ILE A 380 3.05 11.87 -8.77
CA ILE A 380 2.46 10.88 -7.88
C ILE A 380 1.07 11.34 -7.48
N ILE A 381 0.06 10.49 -7.71
CA ILE A 381 -1.27 10.65 -7.15
C ILE A 381 -1.50 9.67 -6.02
N CYS A 382 -2.02 10.16 -4.89
CA CYS A 382 -2.40 9.36 -3.73
C CYS A 382 -3.91 9.42 -3.57
N LEU A 383 -4.57 8.30 -3.85
CA LEU A 383 -6.03 8.21 -3.81
C LEU A 383 -6.50 7.75 -2.44
N ASP A 384 -7.41 8.51 -1.86
CA ASP A 384 -8.19 8.06 -0.73
C ASP A 384 -9.32 7.12 -1.19
N ASN A 385 -10.11 6.56 -0.29
CA ASN A 385 -11.18 5.64 -0.64
C ASN A 385 -12.53 6.35 -0.82
N GLY A 386 -13.15 6.10 -1.97
CA GLY A 386 -14.44 6.63 -2.37
C GLY A 386 -14.82 6.14 -3.77
N VAL A 387 -16.02 6.49 -4.25
CA VAL A 387 -16.52 6.06 -5.57
C VAL A 387 -15.60 6.53 -6.72
N TYR A 388 -15.00 7.70 -6.59
CA TYR A 388 -14.08 8.26 -7.59
C TYR A 388 -12.83 7.39 -7.83
N LYS A 389 -12.41 6.58 -6.85
CA LYS A 389 -11.28 5.66 -6.99
C LYS A 389 -11.46 4.71 -8.18
N ILE A 390 -12.69 4.27 -8.46
CA ILE A 390 -13.00 3.39 -9.58
C ILE A 390 -12.67 4.07 -10.92
N TRP A 391 -13.01 5.35 -11.06
CA TRP A 391 -12.73 6.13 -12.26
C TRP A 391 -11.23 6.35 -12.47
N PHE A 392 -10.49 6.67 -11.42
CA PHE A 392 -9.04 6.79 -11.49
C PHE A 392 -8.36 5.45 -11.75
N ALA A 393 -8.81 4.37 -11.15
CA ALA A 393 -8.27 3.03 -11.41
C ALA A 393 -8.41 2.63 -12.88
N ARG A 394 -9.54 2.94 -13.50
CA ARG A 394 -9.83 2.58 -14.91
C ARG A 394 -9.25 3.56 -15.92
N GLY A 395 -9.38 4.86 -15.66
CA GLY A 395 -9.12 5.90 -16.66
C GLY A 395 -7.77 6.61 -16.53
N TYR A 396 -7.11 6.54 -15.37
CA TYR A 396 -5.82 7.21 -15.19
C TYR A 396 -4.67 6.30 -15.61
N THR A 397 -3.98 6.64 -16.68
CA THR A 397 -2.84 5.88 -17.20
C THR A 397 -1.60 6.10 -16.35
N ALA A 398 -1.07 5.05 -15.73
CA ALA A 398 0.17 5.06 -14.98
C ALA A 398 1.37 4.76 -15.89
N TYR A 399 2.40 5.60 -15.82
CA TYR A 399 3.60 5.46 -16.67
C TYR A 399 4.79 4.84 -15.95
N LEU A 400 4.76 4.85 -14.62
CA LEU A 400 5.85 4.35 -13.78
C LEU A 400 5.28 3.64 -12.53
N PRO A 401 6.01 2.69 -11.96
CA PRO A 401 5.65 2.06 -10.69
C PRO A 401 5.52 3.09 -9.56
N ASN A 402 4.61 2.84 -8.63
CA ASN A 402 4.38 3.68 -7.45
C ASN A 402 4.13 5.17 -7.76
N THR A 403 3.50 5.49 -8.90
CA THR A 403 2.99 6.83 -9.24
C THR A 403 1.48 6.95 -9.04
N VAL A 404 0.79 5.84 -8.85
CA VAL A 404 -0.62 5.76 -8.46
C VAL A 404 -0.71 4.96 -7.17
N LEU A 405 -0.81 5.65 -6.05
CA LEU A 405 -0.99 5.04 -4.75
C LEU A 405 -2.49 4.96 -4.46
N LEU A 406 -3.00 3.77 -4.52
CA LEU A 406 -4.34 3.44 -4.06
C LEU A 406 -4.29 2.16 -3.23
N ASP A 407 -5.18 2.04 -2.28
CA ASP A 407 -5.35 0.83 -1.48
C ASP A 407 -6.70 0.19 -1.78
N ASN A 408 -6.67 -1.09 -2.09
CA ASN A 408 -7.87 -1.91 -2.28
C ASN A 408 -7.91 -3.11 -1.32
N ALA A 409 -6.91 -3.23 -0.45
CA ALA A 409 -6.81 -4.32 0.51
C ALA A 409 -7.69 -4.05 1.74
N LEU A 410 -7.43 -2.98 2.48
CA LEU A 410 -8.29 -2.53 3.58
C LEU A 410 -9.39 -1.57 3.09
N ALA A 411 -9.09 -0.81 2.03
CA ALA A 411 -9.96 0.23 1.48
C ALA A 411 -10.40 1.26 2.52
N THR A 412 -9.49 1.66 3.41
CA THR A 412 -9.76 2.65 4.45
C THR A 412 -9.84 4.07 3.89
N MET A 413 -10.70 4.87 4.47
CA MET A 413 -10.73 6.33 4.26
C MET A 413 -9.70 7.01 5.18
N GLY A 414 -9.24 8.20 4.79
CA GLY A 414 -8.32 9.03 5.56
C GLY A 414 -6.83 8.79 5.30
N ALA A 415 -6.46 7.84 4.44
CA ALA A 415 -5.07 7.55 4.10
C ALA A 415 -4.49 8.46 3.01
N GLY A 416 -5.32 9.10 2.19
CA GLY A 416 -4.89 9.85 1.00
C GLY A 416 -3.95 11.00 1.29
N LEU A 417 -4.30 11.88 2.23
CA LEU A 417 -3.47 13.02 2.61
C LEU A 417 -2.14 12.59 3.26
N PRO A 418 -2.10 11.72 4.29
CA PRO A 418 -0.85 11.25 4.88
C PRO A 418 0.07 10.53 3.86
N SER A 419 -0.51 9.76 2.93
CA SER A 419 0.25 9.11 1.85
C SER A 419 0.89 10.13 0.90
N ALA A 420 0.17 11.18 0.54
CA ALA A 420 0.70 12.27 -0.29
C ALA A 420 1.79 13.05 0.45
N MET A 421 1.62 13.31 1.74
CA MET A 421 2.65 13.96 2.57
C MET A 421 3.95 13.16 2.57
N MET A 422 3.87 11.84 2.78
CA MET A 422 5.06 10.99 2.75
C MET A 422 5.70 10.94 1.37
N SER A 423 4.89 10.86 0.32
CA SER A 423 5.38 10.91 -1.07
C SER A 423 6.11 12.21 -1.37
N ALA A 424 5.59 13.36 -0.92
CA ALA A 424 6.23 14.67 -1.07
C ALA A 424 7.54 14.80 -0.26
N MET A 425 7.62 14.16 0.91
CA MET A 425 8.85 14.10 1.69
C MET A 425 9.94 13.29 0.99
N LEU A 426 9.59 12.14 0.40
CA LEU A 426 10.54 11.26 -0.28
C LEU A 426 10.99 11.80 -1.64
N TYR A 427 10.09 12.52 -2.32
CA TYR A 427 10.31 13.01 -3.69
C TYR A 427 10.00 14.50 -3.80
N PRO A 428 10.79 15.37 -3.16
CA PRO A 428 10.50 16.82 -3.10
C PRO A 428 10.47 17.50 -4.48
N ASP A 429 11.13 16.91 -5.48
CA ASP A 429 11.18 17.45 -6.85
C ASP A 429 10.03 16.94 -7.74
N ARG A 430 9.20 16.01 -7.26
CA ARG A 430 8.05 15.49 -8.00
C ARG A 430 6.77 16.22 -7.63
N LYS A 431 5.88 16.36 -8.60
CA LYS A 431 4.52 16.82 -8.32
C LYS A 431 3.73 15.72 -7.62
N VAL A 432 3.18 16.04 -6.45
CA VAL A 432 2.38 15.13 -5.65
C VAL A 432 0.97 15.67 -5.47
N MET A 433 -0.04 14.83 -5.65
CA MET A 433 -1.44 15.19 -5.47
C MET A 433 -2.15 14.15 -4.60
N ALA A 434 -2.74 14.58 -3.49
CA ALA A 434 -3.75 13.81 -2.76
C ALA A 434 -5.11 14.00 -3.44
N ILE A 435 -5.82 12.91 -3.71
CA ILE A 435 -7.18 12.94 -4.27
C ILE A 435 -8.09 12.29 -3.26
N CYS A 436 -8.91 13.09 -2.61
CA CYS A 436 -9.74 12.68 -1.49
C CYS A 436 -11.20 13.06 -1.74
N GLY A 437 -12.13 12.20 -1.33
CA GLY A 437 -13.50 12.64 -1.09
C GLY A 437 -13.55 13.53 0.14
N ASP A 438 -14.56 14.37 0.24
CA ASP A 438 -14.77 15.26 1.38
C ASP A 438 -14.85 14.49 2.71
N GLY A 439 -15.54 13.36 2.76
CA GLY A 439 -15.63 12.52 3.96
C GLY A 439 -14.27 11.91 4.36
N GLY A 440 -13.48 11.41 3.40
CA GLY A 440 -12.16 10.83 3.67
C GLY A 440 -11.13 11.88 4.06
N PHE A 441 -11.12 13.04 3.39
CA PHE A 441 -10.25 14.15 3.73
C PHE A 441 -10.43 14.59 5.19
N MET A 442 -11.67 14.75 5.65
CA MET A 442 -11.96 15.21 7.02
C MET A 442 -11.51 14.24 8.12
N MET A 443 -11.22 12.97 7.80
CA MET A 443 -10.75 12.00 8.81
C MET A 443 -9.33 12.27 9.29
N ASN A 444 -8.45 12.85 8.45
CA ASN A 444 -7.07 13.20 8.79
C ASN A 444 -6.68 14.61 8.31
N SER A 445 -7.64 15.49 8.11
CA SER A 445 -7.43 16.85 7.61
C SER A 445 -6.55 17.72 8.55
N GLN A 446 -6.49 17.39 9.84
CA GLN A 446 -5.59 18.04 10.80
C GLN A 446 -4.11 17.93 10.41
N GLU A 447 -3.74 16.96 9.60
CA GLU A 447 -2.36 16.81 9.08
C GLU A 447 -1.98 17.90 8.08
N MET A 448 -2.92 18.77 7.68
CA MET A 448 -2.60 20.00 6.94
C MET A 448 -1.62 20.90 7.75
N GLU A 449 -1.72 20.91 9.09
CA GLU A 449 -0.72 21.57 9.93
C GLU A 449 0.65 20.93 9.75
N THR A 450 0.72 19.60 9.83
CA THR A 450 1.97 18.87 9.65
C THR A 450 2.59 19.14 8.27
N ALA A 451 1.78 19.12 7.22
CA ALA A 451 2.22 19.43 5.86
C ALA A 451 2.78 20.86 5.74
N GLY A 452 2.08 21.83 6.31
CA GLY A 452 2.51 23.23 6.31
C GLY A 452 3.81 23.45 7.12
N ARG A 453 3.91 22.87 8.32
CA ARG A 453 5.09 22.96 9.19
C ARG A 453 6.33 22.32 8.54
N LEU A 454 6.16 21.26 7.77
CA LEU A 454 7.23 20.59 7.03
C LEU A 454 7.53 21.27 5.68
N GLY A 455 6.77 22.26 5.27
CA GLY A 455 6.93 22.96 3.99
C GLY A 455 6.73 22.05 2.77
N LEU A 456 5.81 21.08 2.86
CA LEU A 456 5.61 20.09 1.81
C LEU A 456 4.94 20.71 0.57
N ASN A 457 5.51 20.44 -0.60
CA ASN A 457 4.93 20.84 -1.87
C ASN A 457 3.98 19.75 -2.38
N LEU A 458 2.70 19.86 -2.07
CA LEU A 458 1.66 18.95 -2.53
C LEU A 458 0.35 19.69 -2.83
N THR A 459 -0.45 19.10 -3.70
CA THR A 459 -1.81 19.56 -4.01
C THR A 459 -2.82 18.61 -3.37
N VAL A 460 -3.85 19.15 -2.72
CA VAL A 460 -4.98 18.36 -2.22
C VAL A 460 -6.21 18.65 -3.08
N LEU A 461 -6.66 17.67 -3.83
CA LEU A 461 -7.89 17.74 -4.62
C LEU A 461 -9.02 17.09 -3.83
N ILE A 462 -9.99 17.90 -3.37
CA ILE A 462 -11.15 17.43 -2.61
C ILE A 462 -12.34 17.33 -3.55
N LEU A 463 -12.88 16.11 -3.67
CA LEU A 463 -14.10 15.84 -4.42
C LEU A 463 -15.28 15.93 -3.47
N ARG A 464 -16.02 17.02 -3.57
CA ARG A 464 -17.13 17.32 -2.68
C ARG A 464 -18.41 16.67 -3.15
N ASP A 465 -18.97 15.79 -2.35
CA ASP A 465 -20.22 15.05 -2.58
C ASP A 465 -21.26 15.28 -1.46
N ASP A 466 -20.85 15.87 -0.33
CA ASP A 466 -21.63 16.09 0.88
C ASP A 466 -22.30 14.82 1.40
N ALA A 467 -21.73 13.66 1.03
CA ALA A 467 -22.23 12.34 1.41
C ALA A 467 -21.20 11.22 1.20
N TYR A 468 -21.46 10.06 1.81
CA TYR A 468 -20.71 8.83 1.54
C TYR A 468 -21.17 8.17 0.23
N GLY A 469 -20.68 8.68 -0.91
CA GLY A 469 -21.16 8.36 -2.25
C GLY A 469 -21.07 6.87 -2.62
N MET A 470 -20.06 6.12 -2.17
CA MET A 470 -19.94 4.68 -2.43
C MET A 470 -21.09 3.90 -1.75
N ILE A 471 -21.46 4.28 -0.53
CA ILE A 471 -22.55 3.63 0.21
C ILE A 471 -23.90 3.99 -0.43
N ARG A 472 -24.10 5.27 -0.79
CA ARG A 472 -25.29 5.73 -1.52
C ARG A 472 -25.50 4.96 -2.81
N TRP A 473 -24.43 4.78 -3.59
CA TRP A 473 -24.48 3.98 -4.82
C TRP A 473 -24.88 2.53 -4.56
N LYS A 474 -24.36 1.91 -3.48
CA LYS A 474 -24.73 0.56 -3.09
C LYS A 474 -26.19 0.46 -2.63
N GLN A 475 -26.67 1.41 -1.79
CA GLN A 475 -28.08 1.46 -1.37
C GLN A 475 -29.00 1.54 -2.59
N ALA A 476 -28.69 2.43 -3.54
CA ALA A 476 -29.49 2.58 -4.76
C ALA A 476 -29.53 1.28 -5.60
N ASN A 477 -28.39 0.61 -5.76
CA ASN A 477 -28.34 -0.66 -6.50
C ASN A 477 -29.08 -1.81 -5.84
N MET A 478 -29.26 -1.75 -4.50
CA MET A 478 -30.03 -2.74 -3.74
C MET A 478 -31.51 -2.35 -3.57
N GLY A 479 -31.92 -1.20 -4.11
CA GLY A 479 -33.29 -0.67 -3.96
C GLY A 479 -33.58 -0.12 -2.56
N PHE A 480 -32.55 0.18 -1.75
CA PHE A 480 -32.71 0.78 -0.43
C PHE A 480 -32.87 2.30 -0.52
N ALA A 481 -33.55 2.88 0.45
CA ALA A 481 -33.66 4.33 0.58
C ALA A 481 -32.31 4.96 0.95
N ASP A 482 -32.08 6.18 0.49
CA ASP A 482 -30.94 7.01 0.93
C ASP A 482 -31.13 7.39 2.41
N PHE A 483 -30.35 6.81 3.29
CA PHE A 483 -30.45 7.02 4.73
C PHE A 483 -29.08 7.04 5.42
N GLY A 484 -28.87 8.07 6.27
CA GLY A 484 -27.73 8.15 7.17
C GLY A 484 -26.39 8.50 6.49
N LEU A 485 -26.39 9.09 5.29
CA LEU A 485 -25.19 9.28 4.48
C LEU A 485 -24.76 10.74 4.28
N THR A 486 -25.69 11.69 4.47
CA THR A 486 -25.43 13.12 4.22
C THR A 486 -24.87 13.82 5.46
N TYR A 487 -23.96 14.75 5.23
CA TYR A 487 -23.34 15.57 6.26
C TYR A 487 -23.00 16.96 5.69
N GLY A 488 -22.70 17.93 6.59
CA GLY A 488 -22.20 19.25 6.22
C GLY A 488 -20.69 19.29 6.12
N ASN A 489 -20.19 20.15 5.25
CA ASN A 489 -18.77 20.39 5.08
C ASN A 489 -18.41 21.83 5.44
N PRO A 490 -17.17 22.09 5.88
CA PRO A 490 -16.65 23.45 6.03
C PRO A 490 -16.48 24.15 4.67
N ASP A 491 -16.27 25.45 4.69
CA ASP A 491 -15.72 26.16 3.53
C ASP A 491 -14.24 25.74 3.35
N TYR A 492 -13.97 24.84 2.41
CA TYR A 492 -12.63 24.30 2.20
C TYR A 492 -11.57 25.33 1.77
N VAL A 493 -11.98 26.45 1.14
CA VAL A 493 -11.07 27.54 0.81
C VAL A 493 -10.58 28.20 2.11
N LYS A 494 -11.49 28.61 2.99
CA LYS A 494 -11.14 29.18 4.30
C LYS A 494 -10.41 28.18 5.19
N TYR A 495 -10.78 26.90 5.09
CA TYR A 495 -10.12 25.83 5.82
C TYR A 495 -8.65 25.69 5.42
N ALA A 496 -8.35 25.67 4.11
CA ALA A 496 -6.99 25.67 3.59
C ALA A 496 -6.20 26.92 4.04
N GLU A 497 -6.80 28.10 3.88
CA GLU A 497 -6.21 29.39 4.28
C GLU A 497 -5.88 29.44 5.78
N SER A 498 -6.69 28.80 6.65
CA SER A 498 -6.44 28.73 8.10
C SER A 498 -5.16 27.96 8.46
N TYR A 499 -4.66 27.11 7.57
CA TYR A 499 -3.37 26.44 7.67
C TYR A 499 -2.24 27.09 6.88
N GLY A 500 -2.49 28.27 6.28
CA GLY A 500 -1.53 28.97 5.44
C GLY A 500 -1.37 28.39 4.02
N ALA A 501 -2.26 27.50 3.61
CA ALA A 501 -2.32 26.96 2.26
C ALA A 501 -3.20 27.84 1.34
N HIS A 502 -3.04 27.68 0.02
CA HIS A 502 -3.90 28.36 -0.96
C HIS A 502 -5.12 27.48 -1.26
N GLY A 503 -6.31 28.02 -1.05
CA GLY A 503 -7.57 27.36 -1.35
C GLY A 503 -8.19 27.88 -2.66
N HIS A 504 -8.65 26.95 -3.49
CA HIS A 504 -9.35 27.29 -4.73
C HIS A 504 -10.62 26.44 -4.86
N ARG A 505 -11.70 27.06 -5.32
CA ARG A 505 -12.94 26.36 -5.65
C ARG A 505 -13.04 26.25 -7.17
N VAL A 506 -13.27 25.05 -7.67
CA VAL A 506 -13.55 24.81 -9.08
C VAL A 506 -15.07 24.93 -9.30
N GLU A 507 -15.48 25.83 -10.19
CA GLU A 507 -16.91 26.18 -10.43
C GLU A 507 -17.34 25.92 -11.89
N SER A 508 -16.42 25.49 -12.74
CA SER A 508 -16.69 25.11 -14.12
C SER A 508 -15.70 24.02 -14.58
N SER A 509 -16.02 23.35 -15.65
CA SER A 509 -15.13 22.42 -16.36
C SER A 509 -14.09 23.15 -17.17
#